data_7231e884bc73cc6e4787ab906c6bfc05
#
_entry.id   7231e884bc73cc6e4787ab906c6bfc05
#
_cell.length_a   1.000
_cell.length_b   1.000
_cell.length_c   1.000
_cell.angle_alpha   90.00
_cell.angle_beta   90.00
_cell.angle_gamma   90.00
#
_symmetry.space_group_name_H-M   'P 1'
#
loop_
_entity.id
_entity.type
_entity.pdbx_description
1 polymer ?
#
loop_
_entity_poly.entity_id
_entity_poly.type
_entity_poly.pdbx_seq_one_letter_code
_entity_poly.pdbx_strand_id
1 'polypeptide(L)'
;MTNTKEYGPTLEISKQIHSEKYRGTNESFYESMTRLAGALHDGEEHRTKIKDIFLDQRFLPAGRVQEAIGSPRQTTAFNCFVSQTIDDSTEGIMDGATNAFKTMRKGGGIGYDFSTLRYRGAPIQTLGSKASGAVSFMDIYDAVCNTVSSAGNRRGAQMGVLRIDHPDIEEFIRAKQNDGRLKNFNISVAVTDKFMEALENDEAFDLVWDGKVVDTIDPVALWDEIMRATWEWAEPGVLFIDTINEQNNLRYCETIAATNPCGEQPLPPYGACLLGSFNLVKYIVEEMSFGDDPYTFNWGQFKHDIPHIVRAMDNVVDRTIYPLPEQEFEAKNKRRIGLGITGFANASEILGWEYGGEESVDFLDKVMSVLKNTAYMYSAELSIEKGAFPVYDARSYHDSPFIKGLDPITREVVGKYGLRNSHLISIAPAGTISLTADNVSSGIEPVFALETQRTINTEEGIEIVQVPDYAYANYGIEGKVSEQVTMDEHLDVLAIAQRHVDSAVSKTCNVGDDVSWEDFKDLYVRAWKAGCKGITTFRASGKRFGVLNAVPVPELDEGAACYMDPSTGDKSCG
;
A
#
# COMPACT_ATOMS: atom_id res chain seq x y z
N MET A 1 -1.39 -6.88 45.23
CA MET A 1 -2.16 -6.69 43.98
C MET A 1 -1.17 -6.89 42.88
N THR A 2 -1.24 -7.99 42.17
CA THR A 2 -0.42 -8.25 40.97
C THR A 2 -0.89 -7.28 39.90
N ASN A 3 -0.07 -6.29 39.58
CA ASN A 3 -0.30 -5.38 38.49
C ASN A 3 -0.15 -6.20 37.21
N THR A 4 -1.22 -6.82 36.76
CA THR A 4 -1.23 -7.53 35.45
C THR A 4 -1.18 -6.45 34.39
N LYS A 5 -0.03 -6.33 33.68
CA LYS A 5 0.13 -5.44 32.51
C LYS A 5 -1.02 -5.72 31.57
N GLU A 6 -1.86 -4.72 31.31
CA GLU A 6 -2.89 -4.78 30.29
C GLU A 6 -2.23 -4.58 28.92
N TYR A 7 -2.49 -5.50 28.00
CA TYR A 7 -1.90 -5.48 26.66
C TYR A 7 -2.95 -5.09 25.62
N GLY A 8 -2.50 -4.43 24.56
CA GLY A 8 -3.31 -4.09 23.41
C GLY A 8 -3.78 -2.63 23.42
N PRO A 9 -4.73 -2.28 22.53
CA PRO A 9 -5.22 -0.92 22.41
C PRO A 9 -5.97 -0.47 23.68
N THR A 10 -5.93 0.83 23.92
CA THR A 10 -6.58 1.48 25.07
C THR A 10 -7.90 2.12 24.70
N LEU A 11 -8.02 2.69 23.48
CA LEU A 11 -9.27 3.28 22.99
C LEU A 11 -10.33 2.21 22.74
N GLU A 12 -11.56 2.45 23.16
CA GLU A 12 -12.66 1.50 22.99
C GLU A 12 -12.92 1.13 21.51
N ILE A 13 -12.92 2.12 20.62
CA ILE A 13 -13.06 1.88 19.18
C ILE A 13 -11.92 0.98 18.65
N SER A 14 -10.69 1.17 19.12
CA SER A 14 -9.54 0.36 18.72
C SER A 14 -9.68 -1.08 19.20
N LYS A 15 -10.16 -1.29 20.43
CA LYS A 15 -10.48 -2.60 21.01
C LYS A 15 -11.57 -3.32 20.23
N GLN A 16 -12.66 -2.59 19.93
CA GLN A 16 -13.80 -3.11 19.18
C GLN A 16 -13.40 -3.56 17.77
N ILE A 17 -12.79 -2.65 17.00
CA ILE A 17 -12.37 -2.95 15.61
C ILE A 17 -11.36 -4.11 15.57
N HIS A 18 -10.41 -4.14 16.51
CA HIS A 18 -9.46 -5.24 16.59
C HIS A 18 -10.17 -6.57 16.90
N SER A 19 -11.14 -6.56 17.81
CA SER A 19 -11.92 -7.75 18.18
C SER A 19 -12.74 -8.28 17.01
N GLU A 20 -13.47 -7.41 16.32
CA GLU A 20 -14.38 -7.79 15.23
C GLU A 20 -13.63 -8.28 14.00
N LYS A 21 -12.51 -7.62 13.65
CA LYS A 21 -11.82 -7.89 12.39
C LYS A 21 -10.74 -8.96 12.48
N TYR A 22 -10.01 -9.05 13.60
CA TYR A 22 -8.75 -9.81 13.65
C TYR A 22 -8.72 -10.95 14.64
N ARG A 23 -9.62 -10.98 15.62
CA ARG A 23 -9.65 -12.03 16.64
C ARG A 23 -10.56 -13.20 16.23
N GLY A 24 -10.29 -14.35 16.81
CA GLY A 24 -11.22 -15.46 16.81
C GLY A 24 -12.41 -15.20 17.75
N THR A 25 -13.44 -16.06 17.69
CA THR A 25 -14.60 -15.96 18.57
C THR A 25 -14.16 -16.09 20.05
N ASN A 26 -14.51 -15.09 20.86
CA ASN A 26 -14.13 -14.98 22.27
C ASN A 26 -12.61 -14.93 22.54
N GLU A 27 -11.80 -14.60 21.54
CA GLU A 27 -10.35 -14.47 21.67
C GLU A 27 -9.99 -13.07 22.22
N SER A 28 -9.26 -13.00 23.33
CA SER A 28 -8.69 -11.76 23.84
C SER A 28 -7.54 -11.26 22.95
N PHE A 29 -7.12 -10.01 23.13
CA PHE A 29 -5.93 -9.49 22.43
C PHE A 29 -4.68 -10.32 22.74
N TYR A 30 -4.45 -10.66 24.02
CA TYR A 30 -3.33 -11.48 24.45
C TYR A 30 -3.31 -12.86 23.81
N GLU A 31 -4.47 -13.53 23.73
CA GLU A 31 -4.60 -14.84 23.09
C GLU A 31 -4.35 -14.76 21.60
N SER A 32 -4.86 -13.73 20.92
CA SER A 32 -4.66 -13.53 19.49
C SER A 32 -3.18 -13.32 19.15
N MET A 33 -2.45 -12.49 19.90
CA MET A 33 -1.01 -12.30 19.71
C MET A 33 -0.21 -13.56 20.08
N THR A 34 -0.66 -14.31 21.08
CA THR A 34 -0.06 -15.61 21.43
C THR A 34 -0.27 -16.66 20.34
N ARG A 35 -1.44 -16.70 19.70
CA ARG A 35 -1.74 -17.54 18.54
C ARG A 35 -0.83 -17.22 17.36
N LEU A 36 -0.70 -15.94 17.02
CA LEU A 36 0.18 -15.49 15.94
C LEU A 36 1.64 -15.90 16.20
N ALA A 37 2.16 -15.60 17.38
CA ALA A 37 3.52 -15.97 17.75
C ALA A 37 3.72 -17.49 17.75
N GLY A 38 2.73 -18.24 18.23
CA GLY A 38 2.72 -19.71 18.23
C GLY A 38 2.68 -20.31 16.84
N ALA A 39 2.08 -19.63 15.87
CA ALA A 39 1.99 -20.08 14.47
C ALA A 39 3.18 -19.63 13.59
N LEU A 40 3.96 -18.62 14.01
CA LEU A 40 5.01 -18.02 13.17
C LEU A 40 6.45 -18.29 13.62
N HIS A 41 6.65 -18.93 14.78
CA HIS A 41 7.99 -19.13 15.33
C HIS A 41 8.78 -20.30 14.71
N ASP A 42 10.11 -20.24 14.81
CA ASP A 42 11.07 -21.32 14.50
C ASP A 42 11.82 -21.79 15.76
N GLY A 43 11.17 -21.76 16.93
CA GLY A 43 11.74 -22.16 18.21
C GLY A 43 11.24 -21.27 19.36
N GLU A 44 11.37 -21.74 20.59
CA GLU A 44 10.77 -21.07 21.75
C GLU A 44 11.38 -19.67 22.04
N GLU A 45 12.66 -19.47 21.77
CA GLU A 45 13.26 -18.14 21.90
C GLU A 45 12.63 -17.16 20.91
N HIS A 46 12.54 -17.52 19.62
CA HIS A 46 11.90 -16.70 18.60
C HIS A 46 10.42 -16.44 18.92
N ARG A 47 9.70 -17.48 19.41
CA ARG A 47 8.31 -17.34 19.85
C ARG A 47 8.16 -16.27 20.93
N THR A 48 9.03 -16.31 21.95
CA THR A 48 8.99 -15.33 23.03
C THR A 48 9.23 -13.93 22.53
N LYS A 49 10.24 -13.73 21.66
CA LYS A 49 10.58 -12.42 21.10
C LYS A 49 9.44 -11.83 20.25
N ILE A 50 8.92 -12.58 19.28
CA ILE A 50 7.83 -12.05 18.44
C ILE A 50 6.52 -11.85 19.21
N LYS A 51 6.26 -12.68 20.24
CA LYS A 51 5.12 -12.47 21.13
C LYS A 51 5.22 -11.15 21.87
N ASP A 52 6.39 -10.81 22.43
CA ASP A 52 6.61 -9.55 23.12
C ASP A 52 6.46 -8.36 22.17
N ILE A 53 7.01 -8.46 20.94
CA ILE A 53 6.87 -7.43 19.91
C ILE A 53 5.40 -7.19 19.55
N PHE A 54 4.62 -8.25 19.38
CA PHE A 54 3.20 -8.15 19.02
C PHE A 54 2.35 -7.63 20.19
N LEU A 55 2.59 -8.10 21.41
CA LEU A 55 1.86 -7.66 22.59
C LEU A 55 2.08 -6.17 22.92
N ASP A 56 3.29 -5.68 22.71
CA ASP A 56 3.63 -4.26 22.88
C ASP A 56 3.23 -3.40 21.67
N GLN A 57 2.66 -4.01 20.61
CA GLN A 57 2.31 -3.35 19.35
C GLN A 57 3.49 -2.60 18.70
N ARG A 58 4.72 -3.07 18.91
CA ARG A 58 5.92 -2.53 18.26
C ARG A 58 6.00 -2.90 16.78
N PHE A 59 5.39 -4.02 16.39
CA PHE A 59 5.12 -4.39 15.01
C PHE A 59 3.66 -4.80 14.86
N LEU A 60 3.01 -4.27 13.84
CA LEU A 60 1.62 -4.54 13.48
C LEU A 60 1.61 -5.37 12.21
N PRO A 61 1.42 -6.70 12.28
CA PRO A 61 1.15 -7.49 11.07
C PRO A 61 -0.09 -6.97 10.37
N ALA A 62 -0.10 -7.00 9.04
CA ALA A 62 -1.28 -6.60 8.28
C ALA A 62 -2.52 -7.39 8.72
N GLY A 63 -3.70 -6.78 8.61
CA GLY A 63 -4.93 -7.36 9.13
C GLY A 63 -5.19 -8.78 8.65
N ARG A 64 -4.82 -9.12 7.42
CA ARG A 64 -4.96 -10.49 6.88
C ARG A 64 -4.04 -11.49 7.57
N VAL A 65 -2.83 -11.10 7.94
CA VAL A 65 -1.93 -11.95 8.74
C VAL A 65 -2.56 -12.23 10.10
N GLN A 66 -3.08 -11.20 10.76
CA GLN A 66 -3.71 -11.33 12.08
C GLN A 66 -4.95 -12.22 12.04
N GLU A 67 -5.77 -12.09 10.99
CA GLU A 67 -6.99 -12.85 10.80
C GLU A 67 -6.74 -14.32 10.43
N ALA A 68 -5.78 -14.59 9.52
CA ALA A 68 -5.61 -15.89 8.89
C ALA A 68 -4.67 -16.82 9.65
N ILE A 69 -3.52 -16.31 10.14
CA ILE A 69 -2.45 -17.16 10.65
C ILE A 69 -2.81 -17.79 12.00
N GLY A 70 -2.70 -19.13 12.05
CA GLY A 70 -3.06 -19.91 13.23
C GLY A 70 -4.57 -19.97 13.53
N SER A 71 -5.40 -19.41 12.65
CA SER A 71 -6.85 -19.35 12.75
C SER A 71 -7.48 -20.53 11.99
N PRO A 72 -8.69 -20.98 12.33
CA PRO A 72 -9.43 -21.98 11.55
C PRO A 72 -10.03 -21.41 10.25
N ARG A 73 -9.94 -20.10 10.03
CA ARG A 73 -10.49 -19.43 8.83
C ARG A 73 -9.71 -19.85 7.58
N GLN A 74 -10.42 -20.12 6.50
CA GLN A 74 -9.85 -20.53 5.21
C GLN A 74 -9.56 -19.29 4.33
N THR A 75 -8.87 -18.30 4.89
CA THR A 75 -8.49 -17.04 4.23
C THR A 75 -6.99 -16.99 3.98
N THR A 76 -6.56 -16.18 3.01
CA THR A 76 -5.14 -15.93 2.78
C THR A 76 -4.60 -14.88 3.74
N ALA A 77 -3.33 -15.03 4.14
CA ALA A 77 -2.62 -14.00 4.91
C ALA A 77 -2.06 -12.88 4.03
N PHE A 78 -2.11 -13.03 2.71
CA PHE A 78 -1.67 -12.01 1.76
C PHE A 78 -2.76 -10.98 1.51
N ASN A 79 -2.39 -9.70 1.55
CA ASN A 79 -3.31 -8.60 1.28
C ASN A 79 -3.42 -8.30 -0.20
N CYS A 80 -2.32 -8.42 -0.93
CA CYS A 80 -2.09 -7.82 -2.23
C CYS A 80 -1.71 -8.87 -3.27
N PHE A 81 -2.38 -8.79 -4.42
CA PHE A 81 -2.14 -9.67 -5.57
C PHE A 81 -2.16 -8.85 -6.86
N VAL A 82 -1.49 -9.37 -7.89
CA VAL A 82 -1.71 -8.97 -9.28
C VAL A 82 -2.21 -10.19 -10.05
N SER A 83 -3.12 -9.95 -10.96
CA SER A 83 -3.73 -10.96 -11.83
C SER A 83 -2.69 -11.60 -12.75
N GLN A 84 -3.09 -12.69 -13.40
CA GLN A 84 -2.39 -13.16 -14.59
C GLN A 84 -2.33 -12.08 -15.67
N THR A 85 -1.43 -12.23 -16.64
CA THR A 85 -1.57 -11.53 -17.91
C THR A 85 -2.90 -11.93 -18.53
N ILE A 86 -3.73 -10.95 -18.88
CA ILE A 86 -5.04 -11.19 -19.49
C ILE A 86 -4.83 -11.37 -20.99
N ASP A 87 -5.00 -12.59 -21.50
CA ASP A 87 -4.92 -12.82 -22.93
C ASP A 87 -6.08 -12.13 -23.66
N ASP A 88 -5.79 -11.57 -24.82
CA ASP A 88 -6.76 -10.86 -25.66
C ASP A 88 -7.70 -11.84 -26.40
N SER A 89 -8.42 -12.62 -25.63
CA SER A 89 -9.39 -13.63 -26.06
C SER A 89 -10.56 -13.71 -25.08
N THR A 90 -11.68 -14.24 -25.53
CA THR A 90 -12.86 -14.45 -24.67
C THR A 90 -12.52 -15.33 -23.46
N GLU A 91 -11.78 -16.40 -23.69
CA GLU A 91 -11.34 -17.34 -22.67
C GLU A 91 -10.40 -16.66 -21.67
N GLY A 92 -9.37 -15.93 -22.15
CA GLY A 92 -8.40 -15.24 -21.30
C GLY A 92 -9.04 -14.18 -20.39
N ILE A 93 -10.00 -13.41 -20.94
CA ILE A 93 -10.75 -12.39 -20.17
C ILE A 93 -11.58 -13.05 -19.07
N MET A 94 -12.31 -14.14 -19.39
CA MET A 94 -13.16 -14.83 -18.43
C MET A 94 -12.37 -15.65 -17.39
N ASP A 95 -11.23 -16.23 -17.78
CA ASP A 95 -10.31 -16.89 -16.85
C ASP A 95 -9.71 -15.88 -15.86
N GLY A 96 -9.33 -14.68 -16.34
CA GLY A 96 -8.92 -13.57 -15.49
C GLY A 96 -9.97 -13.19 -14.46
N ALA A 97 -11.22 -13.01 -14.89
CA ALA A 97 -12.35 -12.70 -14.00
C ALA A 97 -12.63 -13.83 -12.99
N THR A 98 -12.53 -15.09 -13.42
CA THR A 98 -12.69 -16.27 -12.55
C THR A 98 -11.61 -16.35 -11.47
N ASN A 99 -10.35 -16.12 -11.85
CA ASN A 99 -9.24 -16.13 -10.91
C ASN A 99 -9.28 -14.94 -9.94
N ALA A 100 -9.75 -13.78 -10.42
CA ALA A 100 -10.03 -12.64 -9.57
C ALA A 100 -11.11 -12.96 -8.51
N PHE A 101 -12.22 -13.58 -8.93
CA PHE A 101 -13.26 -14.06 -8.01
C PHE A 101 -12.69 -14.94 -6.89
N LYS A 102 -11.87 -15.96 -7.25
CA LYS A 102 -11.25 -16.88 -6.28
C LYS A 102 -10.33 -16.13 -5.30
N THR A 103 -9.54 -15.19 -5.80
CA THR A 103 -8.60 -14.40 -5.00
C THR A 103 -9.34 -13.48 -4.01
N MET A 104 -10.32 -12.71 -4.50
CA MET A 104 -11.13 -11.83 -3.66
C MET A 104 -11.95 -12.60 -2.62
N ARG A 105 -12.48 -13.77 -2.98
CA ARG A 105 -13.22 -14.65 -2.06
C ARG A 105 -12.38 -15.12 -0.87
N LYS A 106 -11.06 -15.24 -1.04
CA LYS A 106 -10.11 -15.56 0.04
C LYS A 106 -9.61 -14.32 0.77
N GLY A 107 -10.05 -13.13 0.38
CA GLY A 107 -9.79 -11.86 1.06
C GLY A 107 -8.66 -11.02 0.47
N GLY A 108 -8.10 -11.38 -0.69
CA GLY A 108 -7.06 -10.60 -1.38
C GLY A 108 -7.62 -9.45 -2.20
N GLY A 109 -6.98 -8.28 -2.15
CA GLY A 109 -7.14 -7.22 -3.15
C GLY A 109 -6.32 -7.56 -4.40
N ILE A 110 -6.76 -7.15 -5.59
CA ILE A 110 -6.13 -7.59 -6.85
C ILE A 110 -6.02 -6.45 -7.87
N GLY A 111 -4.85 -6.36 -8.52
CA GLY A 111 -4.62 -5.45 -9.63
C GLY A 111 -4.53 -6.15 -10.97
N TYR A 112 -4.82 -5.42 -12.04
CA TYR A 112 -4.84 -5.92 -13.41
C TYR A 112 -4.14 -4.96 -14.34
N ASP A 113 -3.43 -5.51 -15.33
CA ASP A 113 -3.02 -4.81 -16.54
C ASP A 113 -4.03 -5.09 -17.65
N PHE A 114 -4.75 -4.04 -18.07
CA PHE A 114 -5.69 -4.11 -19.19
C PHE A 114 -5.05 -3.72 -20.53
N SER A 115 -3.78 -3.35 -20.54
CA SER A 115 -3.06 -2.93 -21.76
C SER A 115 -2.83 -4.06 -22.75
N THR A 116 -3.02 -5.30 -22.31
CA THR A 116 -2.94 -6.48 -23.17
C THR A 116 -4.16 -6.67 -24.07
N LEU A 117 -5.28 -6.02 -23.76
CA LEU A 117 -6.52 -6.13 -24.51
C LEU A 117 -6.56 -5.15 -25.67
N ARG A 118 -7.07 -5.59 -26.82
CA ARG A 118 -7.19 -4.75 -28.01
C ARG A 118 -8.12 -3.55 -27.80
N TYR A 119 -7.78 -2.46 -28.46
CA TYR A 119 -8.49 -1.20 -28.37
C TYR A 119 -9.89 -1.24 -29.03
N ARG A 120 -10.73 -0.31 -28.63
CA ARG A 120 -12.07 -0.09 -29.18
C ARG A 120 -12.00 0.18 -30.70
N GLY A 121 -12.75 -0.60 -31.47
CA GLY A 121 -12.78 -0.48 -32.93
C GLY A 121 -11.72 -1.32 -33.64
N ALA A 122 -10.80 -1.99 -32.94
CA ALA A 122 -9.88 -2.94 -33.55
C ALA A 122 -10.63 -4.08 -34.26
N PRO A 123 -10.17 -4.53 -35.45
CA PRO A 123 -10.88 -5.56 -36.22
C PRO A 123 -10.79 -6.93 -35.51
N ILE A 124 -11.93 -7.61 -35.41
CA ILE A 124 -12.01 -9.03 -35.00
C ILE A 124 -12.20 -9.84 -36.29
N GLN A 125 -11.10 -10.30 -36.86
CA GLN A 125 -11.11 -10.95 -38.19
C GLN A 125 -11.99 -12.21 -38.22
N THR A 126 -12.00 -13.00 -37.13
CA THR A 126 -12.78 -14.24 -37.04
C THR A 126 -14.30 -14.01 -37.02
N LEU A 127 -14.74 -12.84 -36.57
CA LEU A 127 -16.17 -12.49 -36.46
C LEU A 127 -16.62 -11.44 -37.50
N GLY A 128 -15.70 -10.83 -38.23
CA GLY A 128 -16.02 -9.72 -39.16
C GLY A 128 -16.60 -8.49 -38.44
N SER A 129 -16.27 -8.31 -37.14
CA SER A 129 -16.78 -7.25 -36.28
C SER A 129 -15.65 -6.39 -35.70
N LYS A 130 -16.00 -5.40 -34.87
CA LYS A 130 -15.04 -4.54 -34.17
C LYS A 130 -15.06 -4.82 -32.67
N ALA A 131 -13.90 -4.68 -32.03
CA ALA A 131 -13.73 -4.84 -30.58
C ALA A 131 -14.43 -3.71 -29.80
N SER A 132 -14.88 -4.03 -28.61
CA SER A 132 -15.50 -3.07 -27.67
C SER A 132 -14.48 -2.26 -26.86
N GLY A 133 -13.21 -2.67 -26.85
CA GLY A 133 -12.12 -1.98 -26.17
C GLY A 133 -11.82 -2.47 -24.74
N ALA A 134 -10.62 -2.17 -24.27
CA ALA A 134 -10.13 -2.62 -22.98
C ALA A 134 -11.03 -2.18 -21.81
N VAL A 135 -11.45 -0.92 -21.80
CA VAL A 135 -12.27 -0.33 -20.73
C VAL A 135 -13.65 -1.00 -20.60
N SER A 136 -14.22 -1.51 -21.71
CA SER A 136 -15.51 -2.20 -21.65
C SER A 136 -15.45 -3.53 -20.90
N PHE A 137 -14.30 -4.21 -20.92
CA PHE A 137 -14.11 -5.47 -20.20
C PHE A 137 -13.91 -5.24 -18.70
N MET A 138 -13.45 -4.07 -18.27
CA MET A 138 -13.39 -3.73 -16.85
C MET A 138 -14.76 -3.81 -16.17
N ASP A 139 -15.85 -3.55 -16.88
CA ASP A 139 -17.20 -3.67 -16.34
C ASP A 139 -17.55 -5.10 -15.88
N ILE A 140 -16.99 -6.13 -16.54
CA ILE A 140 -17.14 -7.54 -16.11
C ILE A 140 -16.45 -7.75 -14.75
N TYR A 141 -15.22 -7.28 -14.60
CA TYR A 141 -14.45 -7.41 -13.35
C TYR A 141 -15.08 -6.59 -12.21
N ASP A 142 -15.63 -5.41 -12.52
CA ASP A 142 -16.36 -4.59 -11.55
C ASP A 142 -17.62 -5.30 -11.04
N ALA A 143 -18.40 -5.91 -11.94
CA ALA A 143 -19.58 -6.70 -11.59
C ALA A 143 -19.22 -7.93 -10.74
N VAL A 144 -18.14 -8.62 -11.09
CA VAL A 144 -17.61 -9.75 -10.30
C VAL A 144 -17.27 -9.28 -8.89
N CYS A 145 -16.50 -8.20 -8.76
CA CYS A 145 -16.11 -7.64 -7.47
C CYS A 145 -17.31 -7.20 -6.64
N ASN A 146 -18.27 -6.54 -7.26
CA ASN A 146 -19.51 -6.10 -6.59
C ASN A 146 -20.35 -7.27 -6.05
N THR A 147 -20.22 -8.46 -6.67
CA THR A 147 -20.97 -9.67 -6.27
C THR A 147 -20.23 -10.45 -5.18
N VAL A 148 -18.90 -10.34 -5.11
CA VAL A 148 -18.08 -11.09 -4.16
C VAL A 148 -18.00 -10.35 -2.83
N SER A 149 -18.63 -10.92 -1.81
CA SER A 149 -18.32 -10.60 -0.41
C SER A 149 -17.00 -11.26 -0.03
N SER A 150 -15.96 -10.48 0.26
CA SER A 150 -14.72 -11.05 0.81
C SER A 150 -14.93 -11.54 2.24
N ALA A 151 -14.04 -12.41 2.72
CA ALA A 151 -14.06 -12.85 4.11
C ALA A 151 -14.06 -11.63 5.06
N GLY A 152 -14.92 -11.62 6.06
CA GLY A 152 -15.04 -10.53 7.03
C GLY A 152 -15.89 -9.35 6.57
N ASN A 153 -16.87 -9.56 5.70
CA ASN A 153 -17.81 -8.54 5.19
C ASN A 153 -17.16 -7.35 4.47
N ARG A 154 -15.90 -7.46 4.01
CA ARG A 154 -15.27 -6.47 3.14
C ARG A 154 -15.56 -6.80 1.68
N ARG A 155 -15.95 -5.80 0.90
CA ARG A 155 -15.94 -5.91 -0.57
C ARG A 155 -14.50 -6.03 -1.07
N GLY A 156 -14.31 -6.68 -2.21
CA GLY A 156 -13.02 -6.74 -2.86
C GLY A 156 -12.56 -5.33 -3.26
N ALA A 157 -11.25 -5.09 -3.23
CA ALA A 157 -10.65 -3.89 -3.79
C ALA A 157 -9.87 -4.26 -5.06
N GLN A 158 -9.99 -3.46 -6.10
CA GLN A 158 -9.35 -3.70 -7.39
C GLN A 158 -8.52 -2.49 -7.85
N MET A 159 -7.47 -2.75 -8.64
CA MET A 159 -6.71 -1.75 -9.37
C MET A 159 -6.76 -2.08 -10.84
N GLY A 160 -7.18 -1.14 -11.66
CA GLY A 160 -7.05 -1.21 -13.11
C GLY A 160 -5.89 -0.35 -13.58
N VAL A 161 -4.97 -0.94 -14.33
CA VAL A 161 -3.84 -0.22 -14.94
C VAL A 161 -3.99 -0.26 -16.45
N LEU A 162 -3.76 0.88 -17.10
CA LEU A 162 -3.62 0.96 -18.56
C LEU A 162 -2.35 1.76 -18.89
N ARG A 163 -1.56 1.26 -19.84
CA ARG A 163 -0.37 1.97 -20.32
C ARG A 163 -0.77 3.23 -21.07
N ILE A 164 0.02 4.27 -20.91
CA ILE A 164 -0.23 5.59 -21.51
C ILE A 164 -0.19 5.56 -23.05
N ASP A 165 0.52 4.59 -23.64
CA ASP A 165 0.59 4.40 -25.10
C ASP A 165 -0.53 3.52 -25.67
N HIS A 166 -1.50 3.08 -24.84
CA HIS A 166 -2.63 2.29 -25.31
C HIS A 166 -3.67 3.17 -26.05
N PRO A 167 -4.23 2.74 -27.20
CA PRO A 167 -5.18 3.56 -27.95
C PRO A 167 -6.49 3.91 -27.23
N ASP A 168 -6.88 3.18 -26.20
CA ASP A 168 -8.06 3.49 -25.37
C ASP A 168 -7.73 4.40 -24.16
N ILE A 169 -6.56 5.04 -24.14
CA ILE A 169 -6.11 5.80 -22.96
C ILE A 169 -7.05 6.94 -22.56
N GLU A 170 -7.57 7.69 -23.52
CA GLU A 170 -8.54 8.76 -23.24
C GLU A 170 -9.85 8.22 -22.66
N GLU A 171 -10.37 7.10 -23.18
CA GLU A 171 -11.56 6.46 -22.62
C GLU A 171 -11.30 6.00 -21.16
N PHE A 172 -10.11 5.47 -20.88
CA PHE A 172 -9.71 5.03 -19.56
C PHE A 172 -9.64 6.19 -18.55
N ILE A 173 -9.02 7.32 -18.92
CA ILE A 173 -8.94 8.52 -18.08
C ILE A 173 -10.33 9.02 -17.69
N ARG A 174 -11.29 8.94 -18.62
CA ARG A 174 -12.68 9.40 -18.42
C ARG A 174 -13.59 8.35 -17.78
N ALA A 175 -13.13 7.11 -17.59
CA ALA A 175 -13.99 5.97 -17.23
C ALA A 175 -14.77 6.14 -15.93
N LYS A 176 -14.21 6.88 -14.97
CA LYS A 176 -14.83 7.13 -13.65
C LYS A 176 -15.44 8.52 -13.46
N GLN A 177 -15.42 9.36 -14.50
CA GLN A 177 -16.06 10.69 -14.44
C GLN A 177 -17.58 10.63 -14.55
N ASN A 178 -18.15 9.47 -14.87
CA ASN A 178 -19.60 9.23 -14.84
C ASN A 178 -19.99 8.52 -13.56
N ASP A 179 -20.96 9.05 -12.85
CA ASP A 179 -21.48 8.48 -11.61
C ASP A 179 -21.84 7.00 -11.76
N GLY A 180 -21.20 6.18 -10.97
CA GLY A 180 -21.57 4.79 -10.79
C GLY A 180 -20.83 3.76 -11.62
N ARG A 181 -19.95 4.13 -12.55
CA ARG A 181 -19.13 3.17 -13.30
C ARG A 181 -17.82 2.85 -12.58
N LEU A 182 -17.40 1.57 -12.62
CA LEU A 182 -16.14 1.06 -12.05
C LEU A 182 -15.94 1.42 -10.56
N LYS A 183 -17.01 1.33 -9.76
CA LYS A 183 -17.00 1.72 -8.34
C LYS A 183 -16.04 0.92 -7.47
N ASN A 184 -15.75 -0.32 -7.87
CA ASN A 184 -14.87 -1.22 -7.12
C ASN A 184 -13.42 -1.15 -7.61
N PHE A 185 -13.11 -0.26 -8.55
CA PHE A 185 -11.77 -0.03 -9.07
C PHE A 185 -11.18 1.28 -8.54
N ASN A 186 -9.92 1.22 -8.12
CA ASN A 186 -9.00 2.31 -8.31
C ASN A 186 -8.40 2.18 -9.72
N ILE A 187 -8.14 3.27 -10.41
CA ILE A 187 -7.52 3.26 -11.73
C ILE A 187 -6.23 4.06 -11.74
N SER A 188 -5.23 3.57 -12.48
CA SER A 188 -3.94 4.26 -12.63
C SER A 188 -3.41 4.15 -14.05
N VAL A 189 -2.82 5.23 -14.55
CA VAL A 189 -2.11 5.23 -15.83
C VAL A 189 -0.66 4.82 -15.61
N ALA A 190 -0.19 3.83 -16.35
CA ALA A 190 1.22 3.44 -16.38
C ALA A 190 1.97 4.34 -17.38
N VAL A 191 2.63 5.37 -16.86
CA VAL A 191 3.36 6.37 -17.64
C VAL A 191 4.79 5.87 -17.88
N THR A 192 5.26 6.00 -19.14
CA THR A 192 6.61 5.61 -19.55
C THR A 192 7.54 6.82 -19.56
N ASP A 193 8.85 6.59 -19.43
CA ASP A 193 9.87 7.63 -19.55
C ASP A 193 9.81 8.27 -20.96
N LYS A 194 9.57 7.45 -21.99
CA LYS A 194 9.36 7.94 -23.36
C LYS A 194 8.23 8.98 -23.46
N PHE A 195 7.14 8.80 -22.71
CA PHE A 195 6.06 9.78 -22.68
C PHE A 195 6.50 11.06 -21.94
N MET A 196 7.15 10.92 -20.80
CA MET A 196 7.63 12.07 -20.02
C MET A 196 8.67 12.89 -20.80
N GLU A 197 9.57 12.22 -21.52
CA GLU A 197 10.52 12.87 -22.42
C GLU A 197 9.83 13.59 -23.60
N ALA A 198 8.82 12.97 -24.22
CA ALA A 198 8.03 13.60 -25.26
C ALA A 198 7.25 14.82 -24.75
N LEU A 199 6.72 14.74 -23.52
CA LEU A 199 6.06 15.85 -22.83
C LEU A 199 7.03 17.03 -22.58
N GLU A 200 8.24 16.75 -22.10
CA GLU A 200 9.24 17.80 -21.84
C GLU A 200 9.75 18.48 -23.13
N ASN A 201 9.84 17.70 -24.23
CA ASN A 201 10.36 18.19 -25.50
C ASN A 201 9.29 18.73 -26.46
N ASP A 202 8.00 18.65 -26.07
CA ASP A 202 6.85 18.99 -26.94
C ASP A 202 6.89 18.20 -28.27
N GLU A 203 7.19 16.90 -28.18
CA GLU A 203 7.28 15.97 -29.31
C GLU A 203 6.01 15.10 -29.40
N ALA A 204 5.56 14.79 -30.62
CA ALA A 204 4.41 13.92 -30.82
C ALA A 204 4.64 12.53 -30.22
N PHE A 205 3.59 11.93 -29.64
CA PHE A 205 3.63 10.65 -28.97
C PHE A 205 2.72 9.61 -29.65
N ASP A 206 3.26 8.42 -29.91
CA ASP A 206 2.55 7.35 -30.61
C ASP A 206 1.75 6.47 -29.64
N LEU A 207 0.48 6.25 -29.95
CA LEU A 207 -0.34 5.21 -29.35
C LEU A 207 -0.13 3.90 -30.11
N VAL A 208 0.19 2.82 -29.38
CA VAL A 208 0.69 1.57 -29.94
C VAL A 208 -0.15 0.38 -29.49
N TRP A 209 -0.50 -0.49 -30.43
CA TRP A 209 -1.09 -1.78 -30.17
C TRP A 209 -0.40 -2.88 -30.98
N ASP A 210 -0.05 -3.99 -30.34
CA ASP A 210 0.65 -5.13 -30.98
C ASP A 210 1.87 -4.70 -31.82
N GLY A 211 2.66 -3.77 -31.26
CA GLY A 211 3.86 -3.21 -31.89
C GLY A 211 3.61 -2.30 -33.10
N LYS A 212 2.36 -1.90 -33.38
CA LYS A 212 1.98 -1.02 -34.48
C LYS A 212 1.46 0.30 -33.94
N VAL A 213 1.88 1.38 -34.57
CA VAL A 213 1.30 2.71 -34.32
C VAL A 213 -0.14 2.71 -34.85
N VAL A 214 -1.07 3.02 -33.97
CA VAL A 214 -2.51 3.12 -34.23
C VAL A 214 -2.90 4.57 -34.43
N ASP A 215 -2.34 5.46 -33.63
CA ASP A 215 -2.59 6.90 -33.66
C ASP A 215 -1.35 7.64 -33.12
N THR A 216 -1.30 8.97 -33.35
CA THR A 216 -0.24 9.84 -32.82
C THR A 216 -0.91 11.07 -32.22
N ILE A 217 -0.54 11.40 -30.99
CA ILE A 217 -1.21 12.43 -30.18
C ILE A 217 -0.24 13.50 -29.70
N ASP A 218 -0.80 14.61 -29.24
CA ASP A 218 -0.11 15.64 -28.48
C ASP A 218 0.02 15.21 -27.01
N PRO A 219 1.24 14.98 -26.49
CA PRO A 219 1.44 14.54 -25.11
C PRO A 219 1.04 15.62 -24.08
N VAL A 220 1.15 16.91 -24.44
CA VAL A 220 0.74 18.01 -23.54
C VAL A 220 -0.77 17.98 -23.33
N ALA A 221 -1.54 17.79 -24.42
CA ALA A 221 -2.99 17.69 -24.32
C ALA A 221 -3.45 16.45 -23.51
N LEU A 222 -2.81 15.29 -23.72
CA LEU A 222 -3.11 14.08 -22.96
C LEU A 222 -2.74 14.23 -21.48
N TRP A 223 -1.58 14.83 -21.19
CA TRP A 223 -1.14 15.09 -19.81
C TRP A 223 -2.11 16.04 -19.09
N ASP A 224 -2.51 17.12 -19.74
CA ASP A 224 -3.52 18.05 -19.21
C ASP A 224 -4.85 17.33 -18.94
N GLU A 225 -5.24 16.37 -19.75
CA GLU A 225 -6.45 15.58 -19.52
C GLU A 225 -6.33 14.68 -18.27
N ILE A 226 -5.20 13.96 -18.11
CA ILE A 226 -4.90 13.17 -16.92
C ILE A 226 -4.93 14.07 -15.67
N MET A 227 -4.23 15.20 -15.73
CA MET A 227 -4.14 16.12 -14.60
C MET A 227 -5.50 16.72 -14.23
N ARG A 228 -6.36 17.06 -15.20
CA ARG A 228 -7.73 17.54 -14.92
C ARG A 228 -8.60 16.48 -14.28
N ALA A 229 -8.54 15.24 -14.77
CA ALA A 229 -9.26 14.13 -14.18
C ALA A 229 -8.82 13.92 -12.71
N THR A 230 -7.53 13.92 -12.46
CA THR A 230 -6.98 13.76 -11.11
C THR A 230 -7.30 14.95 -10.19
N TRP A 231 -7.23 16.17 -10.70
CA TRP A 231 -7.60 17.39 -9.97
C TRP A 231 -9.06 17.39 -9.51
N GLU A 232 -9.97 16.94 -10.39
CA GLU A 232 -11.40 16.95 -10.12
C GLU A 232 -11.89 15.70 -9.37
N TRP A 233 -11.31 14.53 -9.66
CA TRP A 233 -11.82 13.23 -9.24
C TRP A 233 -10.83 12.41 -8.40
N ALA A 234 -9.62 12.91 -8.16
CA ALA A 234 -8.52 12.19 -7.54
C ALA A 234 -8.11 10.88 -8.25
N GLU A 235 -8.56 10.69 -9.49
CA GLU A 235 -8.26 9.54 -10.35
C GLU A 235 -8.23 9.96 -11.83
N PRO A 236 -7.38 9.32 -12.67
CA PRO A 236 -6.50 8.19 -12.35
C PRO A 236 -5.27 8.59 -11.53
N GLY A 237 -4.71 7.63 -10.78
CA GLY A 237 -3.36 7.74 -10.24
C GLY A 237 -2.31 7.64 -11.36
N VAL A 238 -1.07 7.99 -11.04
CA VAL A 238 0.07 7.88 -11.97
C VAL A 238 1.09 6.90 -11.41
N LEU A 239 1.48 5.92 -12.25
CA LEU A 239 2.56 4.97 -11.99
C LEU A 239 3.67 5.20 -13.02
N PHE A 240 4.91 5.42 -12.56
CA PHE A 240 6.08 5.54 -13.43
C PHE A 240 6.63 4.14 -13.69
N ILE A 241 6.10 3.49 -14.73
CA ILE A 241 6.28 2.06 -14.94
C ILE A 241 7.71 1.68 -15.29
N ASP A 242 8.45 2.55 -15.97
CA ASP A 242 9.84 2.30 -16.30
C ASP A 242 10.72 2.41 -15.05
N THR A 243 10.50 3.42 -14.19
CA THR A 243 11.14 3.52 -12.87
C THR A 243 10.87 2.28 -12.00
N ILE A 244 9.63 1.78 -12.00
CA ILE A 244 9.24 0.55 -11.29
C ILE A 244 10.08 -0.63 -11.77
N ASN A 245 10.18 -0.84 -13.10
CA ASN A 245 10.90 -1.97 -13.68
C ASN A 245 12.41 -1.81 -13.56
N GLU A 246 12.97 -0.61 -13.71
CA GLU A 246 14.40 -0.37 -13.55
C GLU A 246 14.88 -0.67 -12.13
N GLN A 247 14.10 -0.25 -11.13
CA GLN A 247 14.42 -0.46 -9.71
C GLN A 247 13.99 -1.83 -9.17
N ASN A 248 13.34 -2.67 -10.00
CA ASN A 248 12.93 -4.01 -9.59
C ASN A 248 14.15 -4.92 -9.39
N ASN A 249 14.28 -5.51 -8.21
CA ASN A 249 15.35 -6.45 -7.89
C ASN A 249 15.34 -7.71 -8.78
N LEU A 250 14.20 -8.07 -9.35
CA LEU A 250 14.00 -9.24 -10.20
C LEU A 250 13.82 -8.89 -11.69
N ARG A 251 14.24 -7.70 -12.12
CA ARG A 251 14.15 -7.25 -13.53
C ARG A 251 14.76 -8.21 -14.55
N TYR A 252 15.60 -9.15 -14.11
CA TYR A 252 16.19 -10.17 -14.95
C TYR A 252 15.26 -11.36 -15.28
N CYS A 253 14.17 -11.53 -14.54
CA CYS A 253 13.26 -12.67 -14.72
C CYS A 253 11.77 -12.31 -14.70
N GLU A 254 11.42 -11.05 -14.56
CA GLU A 254 10.04 -10.58 -14.57
C GLU A 254 9.90 -9.17 -15.14
N THR A 255 8.70 -8.83 -15.57
CA THR A 255 8.28 -7.47 -15.92
C THR A 255 7.02 -7.15 -15.14
N ILE A 256 6.98 -5.95 -14.57
CA ILE A 256 5.85 -5.44 -13.79
C ILE A 256 5.01 -4.53 -14.69
N ALA A 257 3.71 -4.78 -14.74
CA ALA A 257 2.75 -4.00 -15.53
C ALA A 257 1.58 -3.46 -14.69
N ALA A 258 1.44 -3.94 -13.45
CA ALA A 258 0.36 -3.52 -12.55
C ALA A 258 0.82 -3.48 -11.08
N THR A 259 -0.02 -2.90 -10.23
CA THR A 259 0.15 -2.86 -8.79
C THR A 259 -1.10 -3.40 -8.08
N ASN A 260 -1.00 -3.62 -6.76
CA ASN A 260 -2.15 -3.82 -5.90
C ASN A 260 -3.04 -2.55 -5.82
N PRO A 261 -4.23 -2.61 -5.20
CA PRO A 261 -5.17 -1.48 -5.15
C PRO A 261 -4.64 -0.18 -4.55
N CYS A 262 -3.67 -0.24 -3.64
CA CYS A 262 -3.10 0.95 -2.98
C CYS A 262 -1.76 1.41 -3.58
N GLY A 263 -1.22 0.70 -4.58
CA GLY A 263 -0.02 1.10 -5.33
C GLY A 263 1.32 0.79 -4.67
N GLU A 264 1.37 0.36 -3.40
CA GLU A 264 2.62 0.06 -2.69
C GLU A 264 3.28 -1.25 -3.12
N GLN A 265 2.59 -2.08 -3.90
CA GLN A 265 3.08 -3.38 -4.35
C GLN A 265 3.01 -3.52 -5.88
N PRO A 266 3.99 -3.01 -6.60
CA PRO A 266 4.20 -3.39 -8.00
C PRO A 266 4.60 -4.87 -8.07
N LEU A 267 3.81 -5.67 -8.78
CA LEU A 267 3.95 -7.12 -8.80
C LEU A 267 3.86 -7.66 -10.23
N PRO A 268 4.58 -8.75 -10.55
CA PRO A 268 4.43 -9.45 -11.80
C PRO A 268 3.10 -10.24 -11.83
N PRO A 269 2.74 -10.83 -12.97
CA PRO A 269 1.59 -11.73 -13.04
C PRO A 269 1.61 -12.81 -11.95
N TYR A 270 0.46 -13.02 -11.30
CA TYR A 270 0.27 -13.89 -10.12
C TYR A 270 1.06 -13.46 -8.88
N GLY A 271 1.71 -12.31 -8.92
CA GLY A 271 2.46 -11.78 -7.79
C GLY A 271 1.60 -11.58 -6.56
N ALA A 272 2.18 -11.85 -5.40
CA ALA A 272 1.56 -11.65 -4.10
C ALA A 272 2.55 -11.04 -3.12
N CYS A 273 2.10 -10.14 -2.25
CA CYS A 273 2.93 -9.59 -1.21
C CYS A 273 2.24 -9.56 0.15
N LEU A 274 3.06 -9.74 1.13
CA LEU A 274 2.78 -9.84 2.54
C LEU A 274 3.24 -8.56 3.24
N LEU A 275 2.38 -7.94 4.04
CA LEU A 275 2.62 -6.63 4.63
C LEU A 275 2.60 -6.65 6.16
N GLY A 276 3.32 -5.70 6.74
CA GLY A 276 3.30 -5.37 8.16
C GLY A 276 4.13 -4.12 8.44
N SER A 277 3.83 -3.41 9.52
CA SER A 277 4.43 -2.10 9.82
C SER A 277 4.98 -2.02 11.24
N PHE A 278 6.19 -1.50 11.38
CA PHE A 278 6.75 -1.11 12.67
C PHE A 278 6.05 0.17 13.15
N ASN A 279 5.54 0.13 14.36
CA ASN A 279 4.87 1.26 14.99
C ASN A 279 5.89 2.15 15.69
N LEU A 280 6.28 3.24 15.04
CA LEU A 280 7.39 4.07 15.48
C LEU A 280 7.18 4.69 16.86
N VAL A 281 5.96 5.02 17.26
CA VAL A 281 5.66 5.61 18.56
C VAL A 281 6.02 4.67 19.73
N LYS A 282 6.06 3.35 19.50
CA LYS A 282 6.42 2.36 20.51
C LYS A 282 7.94 2.22 20.74
N TYR A 283 8.74 2.91 19.96
CA TYR A 283 10.19 3.00 20.13
C TYR A 283 10.64 4.34 20.75
N ILE A 284 9.70 5.22 21.09
CA ILE A 284 10.01 6.46 21.82
C ILE A 284 10.09 6.14 23.30
N VAL A 285 11.15 6.62 23.93
CA VAL A 285 11.42 6.46 25.37
C VAL A 285 11.67 7.82 25.99
N GLU A 286 11.21 7.98 27.22
CA GLU A 286 11.52 9.16 28.02
C GLU A 286 12.90 8.97 28.64
N GLU A 287 13.83 9.87 28.32
CA GLU A 287 15.14 9.93 28.97
C GLU A 287 15.18 11.10 29.96
N MET A 288 15.54 10.81 31.20
CA MET A 288 15.84 11.87 32.21
C MET A 288 17.16 12.54 31.82
N SER A 289 17.16 13.33 30.73
CA SER A 289 18.32 14.11 30.33
C SER A 289 18.18 15.57 30.76
N PHE A 290 19.33 16.25 30.97
CA PHE A 290 19.40 17.68 31.32
C PHE A 290 19.16 18.55 30.07
N GLY A 291 18.07 18.33 29.31
CA GLY A 291 17.73 19.07 28.10
C GLY A 291 16.23 19.33 27.99
N ASP A 292 15.83 20.18 27.07
CA ASP A 292 14.43 20.60 26.86
C ASP A 292 13.58 19.51 26.21
N ASP A 293 14.19 18.48 25.60
CA ASP A 293 13.49 17.38 24.92
C ASP A 293 13.58 16.09 25.74
N PRO A 294 12.48 15.69 26.44
CA PRO A 294 12.48 14.52 27.29
C PRO A 294 12.42 13.18 26.53
N TYR A 295 12.15 13.21 25.22
CA TYR A 295 11.90 12.02 24.42
C TYR A 295 13.02 11.73 23.41
N THR A 296 13.36 10.44 23.27
CA THR A 296 14.35 9.97 22.29
C THR A 296 13.90 8.67 21.65
N PHE A 297 14.39 8.38 20.43
CA PHE A 297 14.07 7.16 19.72
C PHE A 297 15.04 6.03 20.07
N ASN A 298 14.51 4.89 20.52
CA ASN A 298 15.29 3.72 20.93
C ASN A 298 15.76 2.91 19.70
N TRP A 299 16.83 3.39 19.07
CA TRP A 299 17.47 2.75 17.91
C TRP A 299 17.92 1.31 18.19
N GLY A 300 18.35 1.02 19.42
CA GLY A 300 18.79 -0.31 19.83
C GLY A 300 17.65 -1.33 19.77
N GLN A 301 16.49 -0.98 20.34
CA GLN A 301 15.32 -1.85 20.32
C GLN A 301 14.75 -2.01 18.92
N PHE A 302 14.71 -0.93 18.13
CA PHE A 302 14.23 -0.97 16.74
C PHE A 302 15.06 -1.93 15.89
N LYS A 303 16.40 -1.80 15.92
CA LYS A 303 17.33 -2.72 15.24
C LYS A 303 17.21 -4.16 15.72
N HIS A 304 16.99 -4.36 17.01
CA HIS A 304 16.86 -5.69 17.61
C HIS A 304 15.59 -6.42 17.12
N ASP A 305 14.48 -5.72 16.93
CA ASP A 305 13.19 -6.34 16.60
C ASP A 305 13.11 -6.75 15.12
N ILE A 306 13.78 -6.03 14.20
CA ILE A 306 13.71 -6.26 12.76
C ILE A 306 14.03 -7.72 12.37
N PRO A 307 15.13 -8.35 12.81
CA PRO A 307 15.46 -9.73 12.50
C PRO A 307 14.35 -10.73 12.85
N HIS A 308 13.76 -10.58 14.03
CA HIS A 308 12.69 -11.47 14.49
C HIS A 308 11.45 -11.36 13.61
N ILE A 309 11.13 -10.15 13.15
CA ILE A 309 10.00 -9.89 12.26
C ILE A 309 10.28 -10.39 10.83
N VAL A 310 11.47 -10.18 10.28
CA VAL A 310 11.84 -10.74 8.97
C VAL A 310 11.64 -12.26 8.96
N ARG A 311 12.10 -12.98 9.99
CA ARG A 311 11.90 -14.42 10.14
C ARG A 311 10.41 -14.79 10.25
N ALA A 312 9.67 -14.09 11.07
CA ALA A 312 8.24 -14.35 11.24
C ALA A 312 7.45 -14.14 9.93
N MET A 313 7.76 -13.07 9.20
CA MET A 313 7.09 -12.77 7.92
C MET A 313 7.54 -13.72 6.80
N ASP A 314 8.80 -14.17 6.77
CA ASP A 314 9.22 -15.26 5.87
C ASP A 314 8.42 -16.55 6.12
N ASN A 315 8.15 -16.87 7.39
CA ASN A 315 7.35 -18.05 7.75
C ASN A 315 5.88 -17.94 7.33
N VAL A 316 5.31 -16.74 7.21
CA VAL A 316 3.95 -16.57 6.68
C VAL A 316 3.87 -17.07 5.24
N VAL A 317 4.92 -16.86 4.42
CA VAL A 317 4.96 -17.34 3.03
C VAL A 317 4.72 -18.85 2.93
N ASP A 318 5.23 -19.61 3.88
CA ASP A 318 5.07 -21.08 3.90
C ASP A 318 3.80 -21.56 4.61
N ARG A 319 3.20 -20.73 5.50
CA ARG A 319 2.13 -21.14 6.42
C ARG A 319 0.76 -20.58 6.07
N THR A 320 0.64 -19.83 4.99
CA THR A 320 -0.63 -19.27 4.51
C THR A 320 -1.34 -20.19 3.53
N ILE A 321 -2.61 -19.91 3.28
CA ILE A 321 -3.41 -20.51 2.23
C ILE A 321 -3.38 -19.60 1.01
N TYR A 322 -3.07 -20.16 -0.15
CA TYR A 322 -3.08 -19.42 -1.40
C TYR A 322 -4.40 -19.61 -2.14
N PRO A 323 -4.95 -18.55 -2.76
CA PRO A 323 -6.16 -18.65 -3.58
C PRO A 323 -5.98 -19.51 -4.84
N LEU A 324 -4.79 -19.42 -5.47
CA LEU A 324 -4.44 -20.09 -6.72
C LEU A 324 -3.07 -20.78 -6.59
N PRO A 325 -2.88 -21.95 -7.24
CA PRO A 325 -1.58 -22.62 -7.27
C PRO A 325 -0.46 -21.78 -7.88
N GLU A 326 -0.77 -20.99 -8.91
CA GLU A 326 0.18 -20.10 -9.58
C GLU A 326 0.67 -18.98 -8.65
N GLN A 327 -0.20 -18.45 -7.79
CA GLN A 327 0.16 -17.47 -6.76
C GLN A 327 1.05 -18.11 -5.70
N GLU A 328 0.78 -19.34 -5.31
CA GLU A 328 1.64 -20.10 -4.39
C GLU A 328 3.03 -20.31 -4.99
N PHE A 329 3.09 -20.75 -6.24
CA PHE A 329 4.34 -20.98 -6.96
C PHE A 329 5.15 -19.67 -7.05
N GLU A 330 4.53 -18.58 -7.47
CA GLU A 330 5.18 -17.26 -7.58
C GLU A 330 5.71 -16.79 -6.21
N ALA A 331 4.85 -16.80 -5.18
CA ALA A 331 5.21 -16.34 -3.85
C ALA A 331 6.35 -17.16 -3.23
N LYS A 332 6.32 -18.49 -3.35
CA LYS A 332 7.37 -19.37 -2.79
C LYS A 332 8.68 -19.29 -3.55
N ASN A 333 8.66 -19.03 -4.87
CA ASN A 333 9.88 -18.89 -5.67
C ASN A 333 10.60 -17.56 -5.43
N LYS A 334 9.89 -16.50 -5.09
CA LYS A 334 10.45 -15.14 -4.93
C LYS A 334 10.47 -14.64 -3.50
N ARG A 335 9.60 -15.17 -2.65
CA ARG A 335 9.51 -14.89 -1.20
C ARG A 335 9.49 -13.41 -0.86
N ARG A 336 8.67 -12.64 -1.60
CA ARG A 336 8.45 -11.22 -1.33
C ARG A 336 7.77 -11.01 0.00
N ILE A 337 8.30 -10.09 0.81
CA ILE A 337 7.65 -9.51 1.98
C ILE A 337 7.73 -7.98 1.88
N GLY A 338 6.84 -7.28 2.56
CA GLY A 338 6.79 -5.81 2.57
C GLY A 338 6.73 -5.31 4.01
N LEU A 339 7.88 -5.00 4.58
CA LEU A 339 8.01 -4.37 5.88
C LEU A 339 7.95 -2.85 5.71
N GLY A 340 7.07 -2.21 6.45
CA GLY A 340 6.93 -0.77 6.46
C GLY A 340 6.95 -0.20 7.86
N ILE A 341 6.51 1.04 7.97
CA ILE A 341 6.37 1.78 9.22
C ILE A 341 4.97 2.38 9.33
N THR A 342 4.56 2.71 10.53
CA THR A 342 3.36 3.50 10.83
C THR A 342 3.62 4.36 12.06
N GLY A 343 2.79 5.37 12.29
CA GLY A 343 3.01 6.32 13.38
C GLY A 343 4.16 7.29 13.13
N PHE A 344 4.55 7.53 11.88
CA PHE A 344 5.67 8.40 11.55
C PHE A 344 5.41 9.85 11.97
N ALA A 345 4.25 10.43 11.61
CA ALA A 345 3.92 11.79 11.99
C ALA A 345 3.89 11.94 13.52
N ASN A 346 3.16 11.07 14.21
CA ASN A 346 3.11 11.12 15.67
C ASN A 346 4.49 10.93 16.33
N ALA A 347 5.34 10.05 15.79
CA ALA A 347 6.68 9.86 16.32
C ALA A 347 7.55 11.12 16.14
N SER A 348 7.47 11.78 14.99
CA SER A 348 8.17 13.05 14.73
C SER A 348 7.71 14.13 15.70
N GLU A 349 6.41 14.31 15.88
CA GLU A 349 5.81 15.29 16.77
C GLU A 349 6.19 15.07 18.24
N ILE A 350 6.16 13.82 18.72
CA ILE A 350 6.58 13.49 20.08
C ILE A 350 8.08 13.79 20.30
N LEU A 351 8.89 13.65 19.25
CA LEU A 351 10.32 14.01 19.27
C LEU A 351 10.57 15.51 19.09
N GLY A 352 9.51 16.32 18.98
CA GLY A 352 9.60 17.78 18.84
C GLY A 352 9.82 18.27 17.41
N TRP A 353 9.61 17.41 16.39
CA TRP A 353 9.83 17.74 14.99
C TRP A 353 8.51 17.87 14.22
N GLU A 354 8.38 18.94 13.45
CA GLU A 354 7.21 19.18 12.63
C GLU A 354 7.21 18.24 11.41
N TYR A 355 6.05 17.66 11.08
CA TYR A 355 5.89 16.80 9.91
C TYR A 355 6.29 17.52 8.61
N GLY A 356 7.15 16.90 7.82
CA GLY A 356 7.67 17.46 6.56
C GLY A 356 8.80 18.48 6.75
N GLY A 357 9.12 18.88 7.99
CA GLY A 357 10.29 19.69 8.31
C GLY A 357 11.60 18.90 8.17
N GLU A 358 12.74 19.61 8.14
CA GLU A 358 14.07 19.04 7.90
C GLU A 358 14.39 17.90 8.88
N GLU A 359 14.16 18.09 10.17
CA GLU A 359 14.44 17.09 11.21
C GLU A 359 13.55 15.85 11.06
N SER A 360 12.28 16.04 10.70
CA SER A 360 11.33 14.97 10.46
C SER A 360 11.72 14.14 9.23
N VAL A 361 12.15 14.81 8.14
CA VAL A 361 12.63 14.16 6.91
C VAL A 361 13.94 13.41 7.16
N ASP A 362 14.87 13.96 7.90
CA ASP A 362 16.12 13.30 8.32
C ASP A 362 15.86 12.09 9.21
N PHE A 363 14.88 12.19 10.09
CA PHE A 363 14.43 11.06 10.92
C PHE A 363 13.87 9.93 10.06
N LEU A 364 13.02 10.25 9.07
CA LEU A 364 12.48 9.28 8.12
C LEU A 364 13.59 8.59 7.33
N ASP A 365 14.53 9.36 6.78
CA ASP A 365 15.69 8.82 6.05
C ASP A 365 16.47 7.82 6.90
N LYS A 366 16.76 8.18 8.14
CA LYS A 366 17.48 7.32 9.08
C LYS A 366 16.68 6.07 9.47
N VAL A 367 15.40 6.19 9.80
CA VAL A 367 14.52 5.05 10.13
C VAL A 367 14.47 4.06 8.97
N MET A 368 14.22 4.56 7.76
CA MET A 368 14.09 3.73 6.58
C MET A 368 15.43 3.11 6.16
N SER A 369 16.54 3.83 6.31
CA SER A 369 17.89 3.29 6.09
C SER A 369 18.20 2.15 7.06
N VAL A 370 17.89 2.32 8.35
CA VAL A 370 18.09 1.28 9.38
C VAL A 370 17.22 0.07 9.09
N LEU A 371 15.93 0.27 8.78
CA LEU A 371 15.00 -0.81 8.43
C LEU A 371 15.51 -1.60 7.23
N LYS A 372 15.80 -0.91 6.12
CA LYS A 372 16.32 -1.50 4.88
C LYS A 372 17.55 -2.35 5.13
N ASN A 373 18.61 -1.74 5.64
CA ASN A 373 19.90 -2.43 5.76
C ASN A 373 19.84 -3.58 6.78
N THR A 374 19.14 -3.41 7.91
CA THR A 374 19.00 -4.49 8.89
C THR A 374 18.16 -5.65 8.36
N ALA A 375 17.07 -5.39 7.63
CA ALA A 375 16.24 -6.43 7.04
C ALA A 375 16.99 -7.22 5.96
N TYR A 376 17.72 -6.54 5.08
CA TYR A 376 18.53 -7.18 4.05
C TYR A 376 19.68 -8.01 4.61
N MET A 377 20.39 -7.48 5.61
CA MET A 377 21.43 -8.21 6.32
C MET A 377 20.89 -9.50 6.94
N TYR A 378 19.78 -9.42 7.65
CA TYR A 378 19.18 -10.59 8.28
C TYR A 378 18.58 -11.58 7.27
N SER A 379 17.99 -11.11 6.19
CA SER A 379 17.53 -11.99 5.09
C SER A 379 18.68 -12.77 4.46
N ALA A 380 19.89 -12.17 4.40
CA ALA A 380 21.09 -12.88 3.97
C ALA A 380 21.55 -13.93 5.02
N GLU A 381 21.50 -13.61 6.32
CA GLU A 381 21.77 -14.58 7.39
C GLU A 381 20.76 -15.73 7.35
N LEU A 382 19.46 -15.41 7.14
CA LEU A 382 18.39 -16.40 7.04
C LEU A 382 18.57 -17.32 5.82
N SER A 383 19.20 -16.82 4.74
CA SER A 383 19.52 -17.65 3.58
C SER A 383 20.58 -18.71 3.85
N ILE A 384 21.48 -18.49 4.81
CA ILE A 384 22.45 -19.50 5.26
C ILE A 384 21.73 -20.68 5.92
N GLU A 385 20.68 -20.39 6.69
CA GLU A 385 19.90 -21.39 7.42
C GLU A 385 18.88 -22.12 6.54
N LYS A 386 18.11 -21.35 5.73
CA LYS A 386 16.91 -21.82 5.01
C LYS A 386 17.10 -21.91 3.49
N GLY A 387 18.26 -21.52 2.98
CA GLY A 387 18.53 -21.39 1.55
C GLY A 387 18.05 -20.05 0.98
N ALA A 388 18.67 -19.61 -0.11
CA ALA A 388 18.22 -18.44 -0.85
C ALA A 388 16.86 -18.70 -1.52
N PHE A 389 16.16 -17.62 -1.90
CA PHE A 389 14.90 -17.78 -2.65
C PHE A 389 15.17 -18.46 -4.00
N PRO A 390 14.27 -19.37 -4.47
CA PRO A 390 14.59 -20.31 -5.57
C PRO A 390 15.06 -19.69 -6.89
N VAL A 391 14.56 -18.52 -7.28
CA VAL A 391 14.97 -17.86 -8.53
C VAL A 391 16.12 -16.86 -8.34
N TYR A 392 16.83 -16.93 -7.21
CA TYR A 392 17.98 -16.06 -6.96
C TYR A 392 19.13 -16.33 -7.95
N ASP A 393 19.48 -15.33 -8.73
CA ASP A 393 20.69 -15.29 -9.54
C ASP A 393 21.62 -14.20 -9.04
N ALA A 394 22.71 -14.59 -8.41
CA ALA A 394 23.61 -13.65 -7.73
C ALA A 394 24.09 -12.51 -8.64
N ARG A 395 24.49 -12.84 -9.89
CA ARG A 395 25.03 -11.84 -10.81
C ARG A 395 23.98 -10.80 -11.19
N SER A 396 22.81 -11.27 -11.64
CA SER A 396 21.74 -10.41 -12.12
C SER A 396 21.08 -9.62 -10.98
N TYR A 397 20.92 -10.25 -9.81
CA TYR A 397 20.32 -9.60 -8.64
C TYR A 397 21.18 -8.44 -8.12
N HIS A 398 22.51 -8.62 -8.07
CA HIS A 398 23.45 -7.58 -7.64
C HIS A 398 23.60 -6.44 -8.65
N ASP A 399 23.10 -6.60 -9.87
CA ASP A 399 23.10 -5.52 -10.85
C ASP A 399 21.94 -4.54 -10.65
N SER A 400 20.94 -4.88 -9.82
CA SER A 400 19.83 -3.98 -9.48
C SER A 400 20.34 -2.66 -8.88
N PRO A 401 19.81 -1.49 -9.34
CA PRO A 401 20.14 -0.20 -8.77
C PRO A 401 19.85 -0.12 -7.27
N PHE A 402 18.74 -0.71 -6.82
CA PHE A 402 18.37 -0.72 -5.40
C PHE A 402 19.41 -1.48 -4.55
N ILE A 403 19.86 -2.64 -4.99
CA ILE A 403 20.86 -3.44 -4.28
C ILE A 403 22.22 -2.72 -4.25
N LYS A 404 22.59 -2.01 -5.31
CA LYS A 404 23.78 -1.15 -5.34
C LYS A 404 23.71 0.00 -4.33
N GLY A 405 22.50 0.43 -3.95
CA GLY A 405 22.22 1.45 -2.94
C GLY A 405 22.15 0.96 -1.48
N LEU A 406 22.44 -0.32 -1.20
CA LEU A 406 22.62 -0.82 0.17
C LEU A 406 23.93 -0.32 0.77
N ASP A 407 24.02 -0.24 2.10
CA ASP A 407 25.26 0.02 2.81
C ASP A 407 26.36 -0.95 2.37
N PRO A 408 27.64 -0.52 2.30
CA PRO A 408 28.72 -1.37 1.85
C PRO A 408 28.81 -2.72 2.59
N ILE A 409 28.60 -2.72 3.91
CA ILE A 409 28.64 -3.92 4.75
C ILE A 409 27.46 -4.84 4.39
N THR A 410 26.26 -4.30 4.32
CA THR A 410 25.05 -5.06 3.95
C THR A 410 25.20 -5.66 2.57
N ARG A 411 25.70 -4.90 1.59
CA ARG A 411 25.93 -5.36 0.23
C ARG A 411 26.97 -6.48 0.16
N GLU A 412 28.04 -6.41 0.95
CA GLU A 412 29.05 -7.47 1.05
C GLU A 412 28.44 -8.77 1.60
N VAL A 413 27.64 -8.68 2.67
CA VAL A 413 26.97 -9.84 3.29
C VAL A 413 25.98 -10.47 2.31
N VAL A 414 25.16 -9.66 1.64
CA VAL A 414 24.22 -10.12 0.59
C VAL A 414 24.98 -10.78 -0.57
N GLY A 415 26.10 -10.20 -0.99
CA GLY A 415 26.96 -10.76 -2.05
C GLY A 415 27.56 -12.11 -1.69
N LYS A 416 27.87 -12.32 -0.42
CA LYS A 416 28.50 -13.55 0.07
C LYS A 416 27.51 -14.70 0.27
N TYR A 417 26.33 -14.42 0.77
CA TYR A 417 25.41 -15.44 1.25
C TYR A 417 24.12 -15.55 0.42
N GLY A 418 23.85 -14.60 -0.47
CA GLY A 418 22.54 -14.50 -1.14
C GLY A 418 21.46 -13.95 -0.21
N LEU A 419 20.20 -14.09 -0.60
CA LEU A 419 19.05 -13.62 0.16
C LEU A 419 17.95 -14.67 0.26
N ARG A 420 17.27 -14.70 1.40
CA ARG A 420 16.07 -15.52 1.59
C ARG A 420 14.85 -14.91 0.91
N ASN A 421 14.77 -13.59 0.82
CA ASN A 421 13.62 -12.83 0.32
C ASN A 421 14.06 -11.90 -0.81
N SER A 422 13.31 -11.85 -1.91
CA SER A 422 13.67 -11.03 -3.07
C SER A 422 13.39 -9.54 -2.88
N HIS A 423 12.35 -9.23 -2.12
CA HIS A 423 11.95 -7.87 -1.72
C HIS A 423 11.59 -7.88 -0.24
N LEU A 424 11.85 -6.79 0.45
CA LEU A 424 11.73 -6.72 1.90
C LEU A 424 10.96 -5.49 2.40
N ILE A 425 10.94 -4.38 1.65
CA ILE A 425 10.48 -3.08 2.13
C ILE A 425 9.34 -2.53 1.28
N SER A 426 8.26 -2.10 1.95
CA SER A 426 7.10 -1.46 1.32
C SER A 426 6.38 -0.56 2.32
N ILE A 427 5.95 0.61 1.91
CA ILE A 427 5.12 1.48 2.75
C ILE A 427 3.66 1.33 2.35
N ALA A 428 2.91 0.60 3.17
CA ALA A 428 1.47 0.41 3.04
C ALA A 428 0.69 1.57 3.69
N PRO A 429 -0.58 1.79 3.31
CA PRO A 429 -1.41 2.83 3.95
C PRO A 429 -1.63 2.61 5.44
N ALA A 430 -1.63 1.37 5.91
CA ALA A 430 -1.76 0.97 7.33
C ALA A 430 -3.02 1.45 8.07
N GLY A 431 -4.04 1.98 7.39
CA GLY A 431 -5.18 2.69 8.00
C GLY A 431 -5.89 1.94 9.13
N THR A 432 -6.35 0.70 8.90
CA THR A 432 -7.06 -0.06 9.95
C THR A 432 -6.13 -0.54 11.07
N ILE A 433 -4.90 -0.98 10.75
CA ILE A 433 -3.97 -1.45 11.79
C ILE A 433 -3.49 -0.29 12.68
N SER A 434 -3.34 0.91 12.13
CA SER A 434 -3.02 2.13 12.90
C SER A 434 -4.17 2.52 13.84
N LEU A 435 -5.41 2.44 13.34
CA LEU A 435 -6.59 2.68 14.17
C LEU A 435 -6.67 1.66 15.32
N THR A 436 -6.34 0.38 15.09
CA THR A 436 -6.32 -0.65 16.15
C THR A 436 -5.09 -0.57 17.05
N ALA A 437 -4.20 0.39 16.81
CA ALA A 437 -3.07 0.75 17.68
C ALA A 437 -3.26 2.16 18.27
N ASP A 438 -4.47 2.44 18.76
CA ASP A 438 -4.87 3.70 19.39
C ASP A 438 -4.75 4.92 18.44
N ASN A 439 -5.14 4.72 17.15
CA ASN A 439 -5.21 5.76 16.15
C ASN A 439 -3.89 6.50 15.90
N VAL A 440 -2.77 5.75 15.88
CA VAL A 440 -1.49 6.32 15.42
C VAL A 440 -1.59 6.76 13.96
N SER A 441 -0.79 7.73 13.54
CA SER A 441 -0.77 8.20 12.15
C SER A 441 -0.48 7.05 11.17
N SER A 442 -1.21 7.01 10.05
CA SER A 442 -1.21 5.88 9.12
C SER A 442 0.02 5.91 8.21
N GLY A 443 0.85 4.87 8.26
CA GLY A 443 2.05 4.79 7.42
C GLY A 443 2.98 5.98 7.61
N ILE A 444 3.23 6.70 6.52
CA ILE A 444 3.98 7.97 6.51
C ILE A 444 3.08 9.18 6.21
N GLU A 445 1.77 9.03 6.37
CA GLU A 445 0.85 10.15 6.22
C GLU A 445 0.95 11.12 7.40
N PRO A 446 0.65 12.42 7.21
CA PRO A 446 0.49 13.35 8.32
C PRO A 446 -0.71 12.97 9.21
N VAL A 447 -0.81 13.56 10.36
CA VAL A 447 -2.02 13.51 11.18
C VAL A 447 -3.17 14.11 10.38
N PHE A 448 -4.26 13.39 10.23
CA PHE A 448 -5.40 13.89 9.43
C PHE A 448 -6.09 15.08 10.11
N ALA A 449 -6.41 14.94 11.38
CA ALA A 449 -6.96 15.96 12.26
C ALA A 449 -6.72 15.54 13.71
N LEU A 450 -6.68 16.50 14.65
CA LEU A 450 -6.48 16.22 16.08
C LEU A 450 -7.61 15.36 16.67
N GLU A 451 -8.81 15.52 16.15
CA GLU A 451 -9.97 14.68 16.47
C GLU A 451 -10.76 14.37 15.21
N THR A 452 -11.15 13.11 15.04
CA THR A 452 -12.01 12.66 13.94
C THR A 452 -13.30 12.08 14.48
N GLN A 453 -14.38 12.27 13.75
CA GLN A 453 -15.65 11.59 14.04
C GLN A 453 -15.74 10.33 13.20
N ARG A 454 -16.08 9.23 13.86
CA ARG A 454 -16.30 7.94 13.19
C ARG A 454 -17.66 7.38 13.56
N THR A 455 -18.32 6.87 12.56
CA THR A 455 -19.59 6.18 12.73
C THR A 455 -19.32 4.70 12.97
N ILE A 456 -19.80 4.15 14.08
CA ILE A 456 -19.71 2.72 14.40
C ILE A 456 -21.10 2.13 14.51
N ASN A 457 -21.24 0.87 14.05
CA ASN A 457 -22.46 0.11 14.26
C ASN A 457 -22.35 -0.65 15.58
N THR A 458 -23.22 -0.38 16.53
CA THR A 458 -23.34 -1.10 17.79
C THR A 458 -24.59 -1.98 17.79
N GLU A 459 -24.74 -2.86 18.77
CA GLU A 459 -25.98 -3.65 18.94
C GLU A 459 -27.19 -2.75 19.20
N GLU A 460 -26.98 -1.55 19.72
CA GLU A 460 -28.02 -0.56 20.06
C GLU A 460 -28.34 0.40 18.88
N GLY A 461 -27.55 0.38 17.81
CA GLY A 461 -27.72 1.24 16.64
C GLY A 461 -26.42 1.85 16.12
N ILE A 462 -26.55 2.99 15.43
CA ILE A 462 -25.42 3.75 14.91
C ILE A 462 -24.97 4.75 15.98
N GLU A 463 -23.68 4.71 16.33
CA GLU A 463 -23.05 5.64 17.26
C GLU A 463 -21.95 6.45 16.56
N ILE A 464 -21.88 7.75 16.85
CA ILE A 464 -20.79 8.62 16.39
C ILE A 464 -19.79 8.76 17.55
N VAL A 465 -18.56 8.28 17.33
CA VAL A 465 -17.49 8.32 18.33
C VAL A 465 -16.43 9.32 17.90
N GLN A 466 -15.99 10.16 18.84
CA GLN A 466 -14.82 10.99 18.64
C GLN A 466 -13.56 10.17 18.88
N VAL A 467 -12.62 10.23 17.94
CA VAL A 467 -11.37 9.49 17.98
C VAL A 467 -10.23 10.49 17.92
N PRO A 468 -9.54 10.72 19.02
CA PRO A 468 -8.40 11.63 19.06
C PRO A 468 -7.19 11.03 18.34
N ASP A 469 -6.31 11.91 17.83
CA ASP A 469 -4.98 11.53 17.40
C ASP A 469 -4.14 11.00 18.55
N TYR A 470 -3.20 10.10 18.26
CA TYR A 470 -2.37 9.43 19.27
C TYR A 470 -1.49 10.40 20.06
N ALA A 471 -0.78 11.30 19.39
CA ALA A 471 0.11 12.25 20.06
C ALA A 471 -0.69 13.28 20.88
N TYR A 472 -1.82 13.73 20.34
CA TYR A 472 -2.73 14.62 21.05
C TYR A 472 -3.30 13.98 22.31
N ALA A 473 -3.80 12.74 22.20
CA ALA A 473 -4.41 12.03 23.33
C ALA A 473 -3.44 11.66 24.45
N ASN A 474 -2.21 11.26 24.12
CA ASN A 474 -1.27 10.69 25.08
C ASN A 474 -0.22 11.68 25.59
N TYR A 475 0.07 12.72 24.80
CA TYR A 475 1.14 13.70 25.09
C TYR A 475 0.65 15.15 25.11
N GLY A 476 -0.60 15.41 24.71
CA GLY A 476 -1.15 16.78 24.60
C GLY A 476 -0.51 17.61 23.48
N ILE A 477 0.05 16.93 22.47
CA ILE A 477 0.76 17.59 21.36
C ILE A 477 -0.24 17.89 20.23
N GLU A 478 -0.33 19.16 19.88
CA GLU A 478 -1.08 19.62 18.70
C GLU A 478 -0.12 19.67 17.50
N GLY A 479 0.02 18.54 16.80
CA GLY A 479 0.90 18.45 15.65
C GLY A 479 0.31 19.06 14.39
N LYS A 480 1.11 19.07 13.31
CA LYS A 480 0.73 19.57 11.99
C LYS A 480 -0.28 18.63 11.33
N VAL A 481 -1.47 19.14 11.07
CA VAL A 481 -2.53 18.36 10.43
C VAL A 481 -2.45 18.41 8.89
N SER A 482 -3.07 17.46 8.25
CA SER A 482 -3.02 17.20 6.80
C SER A 482 -3.29 18.43 5.92
N GLU A 483 -4.20 19.32 6.35
CA GLU A 483 -4.53 20.56 5.63
C GLU A 483 -3.43 21.63 5.68
N GLN A 484 -2.49 21.50 6.61
CA GLN A 484 -1.38 22.43 6.81
C GLN A 484 -0.11 22.00 6.08
N VAL A 485 -0.07 20.75 5.59
CA VAL A 485 1.09 20.18 4.92
C VAL A 485 1.13 20.64 3.46
N THR A 486 2.23 21.24 3.04
CA THR A 486 2.43 21.69 1.67
C THR A 486 2.69 20.53 0.71
N MET A 487 2.50 20.76 -0.60
CA MET A 487 2.83 19.78 -1.64
C MET A 487 4.32 19.40 -1.65
N ASP A 488 5.20 20.36 -1.37
CA ASP A 488 6.64 20.12 -1.32
C ASP A 488 7.00 19.18 -0.17
N GLU A 489 6.47 19.41 1.02
CA GLU A 489 6.64 18.52 2.18
C GLU A 489 6.10 17.12 1.92
N HIS A 490 4.94 17.01 1.25
CA HIS A 490 4.42 15.69 0.83
C HIS A 490 5.35 14.98 -0.13
N LEU A 491 5.90 15.70 -1.12
CA LEU A 491 6.83 15.16 -2.09
C LEU A 491 8.16 14.74 -1.45
N ASP A 492 8.71 15.56 -0.55
CA ASP A 492 9.96 15.26 0.14
C ASP A 492 9.84 13.99 0.98
N VAL A 493 8.77 13.85 1.76
CA VAL A 493 8.48 12.62 2.53
C VAL A 493 8.33 11.41 1.61
N LEU A 494 7.62 11.54 0.48
CA LEU A 494 7.47 10.46 -0.50
C LEU A 494 8.81 10.06 -1.12
N ALA A 495 9.58 11.03 -1.61
CA ALA A 495 10.84 10.80 -2.31
C ALA A 495 11.91 10.18 -1.38
N ILE A 496 12.00 10.67 -0.14
CA ILE A 496 12.89 10.12 0.88
C ILE A 496 12.53 8.66 1.19
N ALA A 497 11.25 8.38 1.45
CA ALA A 497 10.81 7.01 1.71
C ALA A 497 11.12 6.09 0.52
N GLN A 498 10.82 6.53 -0.72
CA GLN A 498 11.01 5.71 -1.92
C GLN A 498 12.47 5.30 -2.15
N ARG A 499 13.46 6.10 -1.76
CA ARG A 499 14.89 5.75 -1.84
C ARG A 499 15.28 4.49 -1.06
N HIS A 500 14.49 4.15 -0.04
CA HIS A 500 14.73 3.00 0.84
C HIS A 500 13.77 1.83 0.61
N VAL A 501 12.87 1.91 -0.36
CA VAL A 501 11.81 0.93 -0.61
C VAL A 501 12.05 0.22 -1.94
N ASP A 502 12.22 -1.09 -1.89
CA ASP A 502 12.38 -1.95 -3.07
C ASP A 502 11.06 -2.19 -3.81
N SER A 503 9.93 -2.28 -3.08
CA SER A 503 8.59 -2.29 -3.67
C SER A 503 8.15 -0.86 -4.02
N ALA A 504 7.09 -0.33 -3.43
CA ALA A 504 6.69 1.07 -3.62
C ALA A 504 6.11 1.67 -2.33
N VAL A 505 5.74 2.93 -2.40
CA VAL A 505 5.21 3.72 -1.30
C VAL A 505 3.78 4.13 -1.62
N SER A 506 2.84 3.79 -0.73
CA SER A 506 1.50 4.35 -0.75
C SER A 506 1.48 5.62 0.09
N LYS A 507 1.31 6.76 -0.58
CA LYS A 507 1.17 8.06 0.06
C LYS A 507 0.25 8.96 -0.76
N THR A 508 -0.65 9.65 -0.08
CA THR A 508 -1.50 10.68 -0.66
C THR A 508 -0.86 12.06 -0.48
N CYS A 509 -0.72 12.81 -1.55
CA CYS A 509 -0.41 14.23 -1.47
C CYS A 509 -1.73 15.00 -1.39
N ASN A 510 -2.05 15.56 -0.22
CA ASN A 510 -3.22 16.42 -0.08
C ASN A 510 -2.93 17.79 -0.72
N VAL A 511 -3.86 18.24 -1.54
CA VAL A 511 -3.72 19.48 -2.32
C VAL A 511 -4.66 20.53 -1.74
N GLY A 512 -4.08 21.62 -1.24
CA GLY A 512 -4.83 22.75 -0.71
C GLY A 512 -5.59 23.52 -1.81
N ASP A 513 -6.58 24.29 -1.42
CA ASP A 513 -7.38 25.08 -2.35
C ASP A 513 -6.64 26.30 -2.94
N ASP A 514 -5.54 26.71 -2.32
CA ASP A 514 -4.66 27.79 -2.73
C ASP A 514 -3.60 27.38 -3.76
N VAL A 515 -3.49 26.07 -4.05
CA VAL A 515 -2.52 25.53 -5.01
C VAL A 515 -2.90 25.93 -6.44
N SER A 516 -1.93 26.43 -7.21
CA SER A 516 -2.15 26.76 -8.61
C SER A 516 -2.21 25.51 -9.48
N TRP A 517 -2.88 25.63 -10.63
CA TRP A 517 -2.94 24.57 -11.63
C TRP A 517 -1.55 24.15 -12.15
N GLU A 518 -0.66 25.11 -12.34
CA GLU A 518 0.69 24.85 -12.84
C GLU A 518 1.55 24.15 -11.77
N ASP A 519 1.48 24.56 -10.51
CA ASP A 519 2.18 23.90 -9.41
C ASP A 519 1.70 22.46 -9.22
N PHE A 520 0.38 22.24 -9.39
CA PHE A 520 -0.19 20.88 -9.33
C PHE A 520 0.38 19.97 -10.43
N LYS A 521 0.48 20.44 -11.66
CA LYS A 521 1.06 19.66 -12.77
C LYS A 521 2.56 19.42 -12.56
N ASP A 522 3.28 20.43 -12.07
CA ASP A 522 4.72 20.34 -11.81
C ASP A 522 5.04 19.31 -10.72
N LEU A 523 4.17 19.13 -9.74
CA LEU A 523 4.33 18.11 -8.69
C LEU A 523 4.59 16.71 -9.26
N TYR A 524 3.84 16.32 -10.29
CA TYR A 524 3.97 14.99 -10.92
C TYR A 524 5.28 14.84 -11.70
N VAL A 525 5.71 15.90 -12.40
CA VAL A 525 6.99 15.93 -13.10
C VAL A 525 8.16 15.86 -12.10
N ARG A 526 8.07 16.59 -11.00
CA ARG A 526 9.07 16.55 -9.92
C ARG A 526 9.12 15.17 -9.24
N ALA A 527 7.97 14.52 -9.02
CA ALA A 527 7.91 13.17 -8.47
C ALA A 527 8.62 12.15 -9.38
N TRP A 528 8.40 12.22 -10.70
CA TRP A 528 9.12 11.42 -11.67
C TRP A 528 10.63 11.65 -11.61
N LYS A 529 11.08 12.91 -11.65
CA LYS A 529 12.51 13.31 -11.57
C LYS A 529 13.15 12.90 -10.24
N ALA A 530 12.39 12.85 -9.16
CA ALA A 530 12.85 12.37 -7.85
C ALA A 530 12.95 10.84 -7.76
N GLY A 531 12.58 10.10 -8.82
CA GLY A 531 12.62 8.64 -8.85
C GLY A 531 11.50 7.96 -8.06
N CYS A 532 10.40 8.65 -7.81
CA CYS A 532 9.19 8.05 -7.25
C CYS A 532 8.60 7.03 -8.23
N LYS A 533 8.03 5.95 -7.71
CA LYS A 533 7.40 4.89 -8.52
C LYS A 533 5.94 5.19 -8.86
N GLY A 534 5.35 6.16 -8.21
CA GLY A 534 4.00 6.64 -8.43
C GLY A 534 3.66 7.77 -7.48
N ILE A 535 2.56 8.44 -7.77
CA ILE A 535 2.03 9.52 -6.94
C ILE A 535 0.50 9.56 -7.07
N THR A 536 -0.16 9.83 -5.96
CA THR A 536 -1.61 10.05 -5.88
C THR A 536 -1.87 11.33 -5.13
N THR A 537 -2.78 12.15 -5.64
CA THR A 537 -3.20 13.40 -4.99
C THR A 537 -4.67 13.32 -4.60
N PHE A 538 -5.01 14.04 -3.56
CA PHE A 538 -6.39 14.23 -3.13
C PHE A 538 -6.65 15.71 -2.84
N ARG A 539 -7.72 16.25 -3.41
CA ARG A 539 -8.17 17.63 -3.20
C ARG A 539 -9.55 17.63 -2.56
N ALA A 540 -9.68 18.23 -1.38
CA ALA A 540 -10.94 18.23 -0.63
C ALA A 540 -12.09 18.95 -1.36
N SER A 541 -11.79 20.01 -2.12
CA SER A 541 -12.75 20.73 -2.97
C SER A 541 -13.02 20.08 -4.34
N GLY A 542 -12.44 18.89 -4.60
CA GLY A 542 -12.73 18.09 -5.79
C GLY A 542 -14.13 17.49 -5.77
N LYS A 543 -14.47 16.77 -6.84
CA LYS A 543 -15.78 16.10 -6.98
C LYS A 543 -15.85 14.75 -6.24
N ARG A 544 -14.72 14.22 -5.78
CA ARG A 544 -14.64 12.99 -4.99
C ARG A 544 -14.72 13.30 -3.50
N PHE A 545 -15.61 12.64 -2.79
CA PHE A 545 -15.73 12.80 -1.34
C PHE A 545 -14.64 12.03 -0.59
N GLY A 546 -14.06 12.66 0.44
CA GLY A 546 -13.08 12.03 1.32
C GLY A 546 -13.71 10.98 2.26
N VAL A 547 -12.93 9.99 2.67
CA VAL A 547 -13.35 8.93 3.62
C VAL A 547 -13.37 9.45 5.08
N LEU A 548 -12.56 10.47 5.37
CA LEU A 548 -12.46 11.09 6.69
C LEU A 548 -12.97 12.53 6.63
N ASN A 549 -13.78 12.93 7.60
CA ASN A 549 -14.24 14.30 7.78
C ASN A 549 -13.61 14.87 9.06
N ALA A 550 -12.87 15.98 8.91
CA ALA A 550 -12.29 16.74 10.02
C ALA A 550 -13.30 17.69 10.69
N VAL A 551 -14.45 17.94 10.07
CA VAL A 551 -15.46 18.89 10.56
C VAL A 551 -16.65 18.13 11.12
N PRO A 552 -17.26 18.57 12.24
CA PRO A 552 -18.52 18.01 12.72
C PRO A 552 -19.54 18.01 11.58
N VAL A 553 -20.06 16.83 11.24
CA VAL A 553 -21.15 16.73 10.28
C VAL A 553 -22.30 17.55 10.84
N PRO A 554 -22.89 18.53 10.12
CA PRO A 554 -24.11 19.20 10.56
C PRO A 554 -25.16 18.15 10.92
N GLU A 555 -26.01 18.42 11.92
CA GLU A 555 -27.07 17.51 12.35
C GLU A 555 -27.72 16.84 11.13
N LEU A 556 -27.53 15.53 11.03
CA LEU A 556 -27.94 14.74 9.88
C LEU A 556 -29.48 14.72 9.83
N ASP A 557 -30.03 15.12 8.71
CA ASP A 557 -31.39 14.66 8.33
C ASP A 557 -31.40 13.11 8.45
N GLU A 558 -32.40 12.55 9.12
CA GLU A 558 -32.49 11.12 9.51
C GLU A 558 -32.31 10.09 8.35
N GLY A 559 -32.05 10.55 7.13
CA GLY A 559 -31.83 9.74 5.93
C GLY A 559 -30.37 9.63 5.44
N ALA A 560 -29.40 10.37 6.00
CA ALA A 560 -28.05 10.51 5.43
C ALA A 560 -26.91 9.90 6.28
N ALA A 561 -27.24 9.00 7.19
CA ALA A 561 -26.33 8.52 8.24
C ALA A 561 -25.25 7.53 7.80
N CYS A 562 -25.05 7.27 6.53
CA CYS A 562 -23.99 6.38 6.06
C CYS A 562 -23.25 7.02 4.89
N TYR A 563 -21.97 7.31 5.09
CA TYR A 563 -21.07 7.62 4.00
C TYR A 563 -20.96 6.39 3.07
N MET A 564 -21.29 6.56 1.80
CA MET A 564 -20.98 5.56 0.78
C MET A 564 -19.64 5.94 0.17
N ASP A 565 -18.61 5.09 0.32
CA ASP A 565 -17.42 5.20 -0.47
C ASP A 565 -17.81 5.09 -1.96
N PRO A 566 -17.65 6.16 -2.73
CA PRO A 566 -18.07 6.11 -4.14
C PRO A 566 -17.25 5.11 -4.95
N SER A 567 -16.05 4.70 -4.47
CA SER A 567 -15.21 3.71 -5.13
C SER A 567 -15.62 2.27 -4.83
N THR A 568 -16.22 2.01 -3.67
CA THR A 568 -16.61 0.66 -3.25
C THR A 568 -18.11 0.47 -3.15
N GLY A 569 -18.89 1.55 -3.15
CA GLY A 569 -20.31 1.51 -2.85
C GLY A 569 -20.62 1.06 -1.41
N ASP A 570 -19.57 0.95 -0.57
CA ASP A 570 -19.75 0.62 0.82
C ASP A 570 -20.28 1.83 1.59
N LYS A 571 -21.32 1.59 2.36
CA LYS A 571 -21.59 2.40 3.52
C LYS A 571 -20.47 2.09 4.52
N SER A 572 -19.39 2.85 4.50
CA SER A 572 -18.45 2.77 5.59
C SER A 572 -19.06 3.53 6.75
N CYS A 573 -19.58 2.77 7.65
CA CYS A 573 -19.84 3.24 8.98
C CYS A 573 -18.55 2.96 9.75
N GLY A 574 -17.69 4.00 9.95
CA GLY A 574 -16.49 3.97 10.77
C GLY A 574 -15.36 3.07 10.29
#